data_8d173a5f015a6157e65fd14bf25bde98
#
_entry.id   8d173a5f015a6157e65fd14bf25bde98
#
_cell.length_a   1.000
_cell.length_b   1.000
_cell.length_c   1.000
_cell.angle_alpha   90.00
_cell.angle_beta   90.00
_cell.angle_gamma   90.00
#
_symmetry.space_group_name_H-M   'P 1'
#
loop_
_entity.id
_entity.type
_entity.pdbx_description
1 polymer ?
#
loop_
_entity_poly.entity_id
_entity_poly.type
_entity_poly.pdbx_seq_one_letter_code
_entity_poly.pdbx_strand_id
1 'polypeptide(L)'
;MKKYYILPLFVFFLTISFSQKKKNASEELKSSDLTGLKFRSVGPAFMSGRIADIAINPNNENEWYVAVGSGGVWKTVNSGTTWNPIADDQPFYSTGCITIDPHNSSKIWLGTGENVGGRHVGIGHGIYVSENGGKNWKSMGLKNSEHISKIIVSPQDPNTVFVASQGPLWSPGGERGLYRTDNGGKTWKNVLSVNKWTGVTDIAIDHNNPNILYAATWQRHRNVASYMGGGPGTSIYKSTDHGISWTEIKNGLPGSNLGKIGLAISPFDSTILYAAVETDRRNGAVYKTTNSGGSWKKMSDTVSGATGPHYYQELVASPHVFDKIYLMDTKVQVSENGGKDFYIMNES
;
A
#
# COMPACT_ATOMS: atom_id res chain seq x y z
N MET A 1 76.91 26.01 59.89
CA MET A 1 76.25 25.22 58.88
C MET A 1 74.86 24.82 59.41
N LYS A 2 73.77 25.50 58.94
CA LYS A 2 72.42 25.19 59.33
C LYS A 2 71.79 24.21 58.35
N LYS A 3 71.41 23.03 58.77
CA LYS A 3 70.70 22.05 58.00
C LYS A 3 69.21 22.37 57.96
N TYR A 4 68.64 22.57 56.78
CA TYR A 4 67.21 22.71 56.59
C TYR A 4 66.61 21.31 56.19
N TYR A 5 65.66 20.81 56.99
CA TYR A 5 64.89 19.64 56.64
C TYR A 5 63.65 20.09 55.86
N ILE A 6 63.53 19.61 54.66
CA ILE A 6 62.32 19.80 53.83
C ILE A 6 61.42 18.60 54.10
N LEU A 7 60.24 18.90 54.64
CA LEU A 7 59.18 17.92 54.90
C LEU A 7 58.29 17.84 53.62
N PRO A 8 58.08 16.67 52.97
CA PRO A 8 57.19 16.65 51.82
C PRO A 8 55.73 16.64 52.27
N LEU A 9 54.98 17.63 51.78
CA LEU A 9 53.56 17.76 52.00
C LEU A 9 52.83 16.78 51.05
N PHE A 10 52.27 15.69 51.58
CA PHE A 10 51.41 14.74 50.84
C PHE A 10 50.02 15.36 50.73
N VAL A 11 49.67 15.85 49.54
CA VAL A 11 48.31 16.31 49.23
C VAL A 11 47.51 15.10 48.82
N PHE A 12 46.57 14.66 49.69
CA PHE A 12 45.58 13.64 49.41
C PHE A 12 44.48 14.23 48.50
N PHE A 13 44.51 13.88 47.22
CA PHE A 13 43.35 14.19 46.34
C PHE A 13 42.25 13.14 46.62
N LEU A 14 41.20 13.54 47.32
CA LEU A 14 39.96 12.80 47.37
C LEU A 14 39.25 12.93 46.03
N THR A 15 39.33 11.93 45.17
CA THR A 15 38.48 11.82 44.00
C THR A 15 37.08 11.37 44.43
N ILE A 16 36.17 12.33 44.47
CA ILE A 16 34.75 12.05 44.65
C ILE A 16 34.25 11.49 43.30
N SER A 17 34.13 10.15 43.20
CA SER A 17 33.49 9.48 42.09
C SER A 17 31.99 9.72 42.18
N PHE A 18 31.48 10.66 41.36
CA PHE A 18 30.05 10.76 41.12
C PHE A 18 29.62 9.54 40.28
N SER A 19 29.01 8.56 40.92
CA SER A 19 28.29 7.51 40.25
C SER A 19 27.13 8.14 39.49
N GLN A 20 27.28 8.30 38.20
CA GLN A 20 26.13 8.64 37.33
C GLN A 20 25.15 7.44 37.43
N LYS A 21 24.03 7.68 38.12
CA LYS A 21 22.89 6.79 38.03
C LYS A 21 22.56 6.63 36.54
N LYS A 22 22.75 5.39 36.01
CA LYS A 22 22.20 5.07 34.68
C LYS A 22 20.75 5.52 34.66
N LYS A 23 20.43 6.50 33.77
CA LYS A 23 19.06 6.81 33.42
C LYS A 23 18.45 5.48 32.96
N ASN A 24 17.52 4.95 33.73
CA ASN A 24 16.72 3.81 33.31
C ASN A 24 16.18 4.13 31.94
N ALA A 25 16.29 3.18 30.99
CA ALA A 25 15.61 3.26 29.74
C ALA A 25 14.16 3.69 30.04
N SER A 26 13.68 4.70 29.32
CA SER A 26 12.29 5.14 29.45
C SER A 26 11.40 3.92 29.31
N GLU A 27 10.69 3.56 30.39
CA GLU A 27 9.65 2.52 30.26
C GLU A 27 8.72 2.96 29.13
N GLU A 28 8.55 2.11 28.15
CA GLU A 28 7.58 2.36 27.07
C GLU A 28 6.21 2.52 27.73
N LEU A 29 5.52 3.60 27.36
CA LEU A 29 4.14 3.87 27.76
C LEU A 29 3.27 2.66 27.38
N LYS A 30 2.62 2.07 28.37
CA LYS A 30 1.66 0.98 28.18
C LYS A 30 0.25 1.54 28.10
N SER A 31 -0.63 0.83 27.42
CA SER A 31 -2.05 1.22 27.37
C SER A 31 -2.67 1.37 28.75
N SER A 32 -2.19 0.60 29.75
CA SER A 32 -2.60 0.72 31.15
C SER A 32 -2.28 2.09 31.78
N ASP A 33 -1.26 2.77 31.30
CA ASP A 33 -0.82 4.07 31.85
C ASP A 33 -1.74 5.21 31.38
N LEU A 34 -2.53 4.95 30.33
CA LEU A 34 -3.47 5.89 29.72
C LEU A 34 -4.93 5.62 30.11
N THR A 35 -5.22 4.70 31.03
CA THR A 35 -6.58 4.33 31.43
C THR A 35 -7.40 5.47 32.03
N GLY A 36 -6.73 6.50 32.54
CA GLY A 36 -7.38 7.73 33.02
C GLY A 36 -7.85 8.69 31.92
N LEU A 37 -7.38 8.50 30.69
CA LEU A 37 -7.76 9.31 29.53
C LEU A 37 -9.01 8.71 28.89
N LYS A 38 -10.09 9.48 28.86
CA LYS A 38 -11.33 9.06 28.20
C LYS A 38 -11.56 9.95 26.99
N PHE A 39 -11.75 9.34 25.84
CA PHE A 39 -12.26 10.02 24.66
C PHE A 39 -13.76 10.34 24.85
N ARG A 40 -14.16 11.51 24.39
CA ARG A 40 -15.57 11.84 24.23
C ARG A 40 -15.87 12.12 22.77
N SER A 41 -17.00 11.68 22.30
CA SER A 41 -17.49 12.08 20.98
C SER A 41 -17.75 13.60 20.99
N VAL A 42 -17.21 14.29 20.00
CA VAL A 42 -17.47 15.71 19.76
C VAL A 42 -18.47 15.94 18.63
N GLY A 43 -19.15 14.88 18.20
CA GLY A 43 -20.12 14.88 17.11
C GLY A 43 -19.50 14.45 15.78
N PRO A 44 -20.30 14.31 14.72
CA PRO A 44 -19.83 13.90 13.42
C PRO A 44 -18.87 14.94 12.83
N ALA A 45 -17.75 14.47 12.27
CA ALA A 45 -16.90 15.32 11.47
C ALA A 45 -17.57 15.59 10.12
N PHE A 46 -17.48 16.82 9.63
CA PHE A 46 -18.08 17.18 8.36
C PHE A 46 -17.39 16.52 7.17
N MET A 47 -16.08 16.31 7.27
CA MET A 47 -15.29 15.56 6.28
C MET A 47 -14.23 14.75 7.02
N SER A 48 -14.07 13.50 6.65
CA SER A 48 -13.03 12.66 7.20
C SER A 48 -12.75 11.46 6.30
N GLY A 49 -11.49 11.18 6.11
CA GLY A 49 -11.02 9.99 5.43
C GLY A 49 -11.25 9.98 3.92
N ARG A 50 -10.74 8.94 3.33
CA ARG A 50 -10.83 8.60 1.91
C ARG A 50 -11.11 7.11 1.84
N ILE A 51 -11.94 6.70 0.91
CA ILE A 51 -12.12 5.27 0.63
C ILE A 51 -10.84 4.80 -0.06
N ALA A 52 -10.13 3.89 0.59
CA ALA A 52 -8.90 3.31 0.06
C ALA A 52 -9.20 2.12 -0.86
N ASP A 53 -10.16 1.27 -0.46
CA ASP A 53 -10.53 0.08 -1.23
C ASP A 53 -11.90 -0.45 -0.80
N ILE A 54 -12.53 -1.21 -1.71
CA ILE A 54 -13.84 -1.85 -1.50
C ILE A 54 -13.74 -3.31 -1.94
N ALA A 55 -14.18 -4.22 -1.09
CA ALA A 55 -14.32 -5.64 -1.41
C ALA A 55 -15.78 -6.08 -1.29
N ILE A 56 -16.32 -6.65 -2.36
CA ILE A 56 -17.69 -7.19 -2.42
C ILE A 56 -17.61 -8.70 -2.28
N ASN A 57 -18.44 -9.27 -1.41
CA ASN A 57 -18.50 -10.72 -1.20
C ASN A 57 -19.05 -11.41 -2.47
N PRO A 58 -18.26 -12.24 -3.18
CA PRO A 58 -18.71 -12.88 -4.41
C PRO A 58 -19.87 -13.87 -4.21
N ASN A 59 -20.08 -14.34 -2.99
CA ASN A 59 -21.17 -15.26 -2.65
C ASN A 59 -22.41 -14.53 -2.09
N ASN A 60 -22.31 -13.22 -1.83
CA ASN A 60 -23.40 -12.39 -1.34
C ASN A 60 -23.17 -10.92 -1.71
N GLU A 61 -23.66 -10.50 -2.85
CA GLU A 61 -23.49 -9.14 -3.38
C GLU A 61 -24.07 -8.01 -2.49
N ASN A 62 -24.81 -8.35 -1.44
CA ASN A 62 -25.28 -7.37 -0.45
C ASN A 62 -24.24 -7.10 0.65
N GLU A 63 -23.18 -7.92 0.75
CA GLU A 63 -22.15 -7.82 1.77
C GLU A 63 -20.89 -7.20 1.19
N TRP A 64 -20.54 -5.99 1.69
CA TRP A 64 -19.35 -5.26 1.27
C TRP A 64 -18.50 -4.88 2.46
N TYR A 65 -17.21 -4.76 2.22
CA TYR A 65 -16.22 -4.25 3.15
C TYR A 65 -15.54 -3.03 2.54
N VAL A 66 -15.40 -1.96 3.32
CA VAL A 66 -14.77 -0.72 2.89
C VAL A 66 -13.58 -0.43 3.80
N ALA A 67 -12.40 -0.34 3.21
CA ALA A 67 -11.18 0.12 3.85
C ALA A 67 -11.09 1.64 3.72
N VAL A 68 -11.01 2.34 4.85
CA VAL A 68 -10.95 3.80 4.89
C VAL A 68 -9.54 4.24 5.26
N GLY A 69 -8.91 5.07 4.43
CA GLY A 69 -7.52 5.49 4.61
C GLY A 69 -7.22 6.10 5.99
N SER A 70 -8.23 6.68 6.64
CA SER A 70 -8.15 7.20 8.01
C SER A 70 -9.49 6.99 8.73
N GLY A 71 -9.91 5.73 8.91
CA GLY A 71 -11.22 5.43 9.50
C GLY A 71 -11.52 3.94 9.67
N GLY A 72 -10.50 3.09 9.66
CA GLY A 72 -10.65 1.66 9.89
C GLY A 72 -11.38 0.93 8.78
N VAL A 73 -12.16 -0.08 9.15
CA VAL A 73 -12.91 -0.93 8.21
C VAL A 73 -14.39 -0.88 8.56
N TRP A 74 -15.20 -0.70 7.52
CA TRP A 74 -16.65 -0.67 7.61
C TRP A 74 -17.29 -1.81 6.82
N LYS A 75 -18.38 -2.34 7.32
CA LYS A 75 -19.12 -3.45 6.70
C LYS A 75 -20.59 -3.06 6.50
N THR A 76 -21.11 -3.38 5.32
CA THR A 76 -22.55 -3.43 5.05
C THR A 76 -22.98 -4.86 4.74
N VAL A 77 -24.25 -5.17 4.99
CA VAL A 77 -24.90 -6.44 4.61
C VAL A 77 -26.19 -6.21 3.81
N ASN A 78 -26.39 -4.96 3.36
CA ASN A 78 -27.59 -4.53 2.63
C ASN A 78 -27.23 -3.52 1.52
N SER A 79 -26.16 -3.81 0.77
CA SER A 79 -25.72 -3.04 -0.40
C SER A 79 -25.48 -1.54 -0.09
N GLY A 80 -24.91 -1.25 1.08
CA GLY A 80 -24.55 0.12 1.45
C GLY A 80 -25.66 0.95 2.10
N THR A 81 -26.86 0.38 2.34
CA THR A 81 -27.94 1.10 3.01
C THR A 81 -27.59 1.44 4.46
N THR A 82 -26.93 0.53 5.17
CA THR A 82 -26.37 0.77 6.51
C THR A 82 -24.96 0.25 6.63
N TRP A 83 -24.16 0.91 7.45
CA TRP A 83 -22.74 0.59 7.65
C TRP A 83 -22.44 0.41 9.13
N ASN A 84 -21.65 -0.61 9.46
CA ASN A 84 -21.16 -0.86 10.80
C ASN A 84 -19.62 -0.86 10.80
N PRO A 85 -18.99 -0.13 11.74
CA PRO A 85 -17.54 -0.25 11.92
C PRO A 85 -17.21 -1.63 12.51
N ILE A 86 -16.17 -2.25 11.99
CA ILE A 86 -15.75 -3.59 12.42
C ILE A 86 -14.28 -3.65 12.85
N ALA A 87 -13.67 -2.48 13.07
CA ALA A 87 -12.26 -2.37 13.39
C ALA A 87 -11.96 -1.33 14.49
N ASP A 88 -12.96 -0.82 15.20
CA ASP A 88 -12.79 0.25 16.20
C ASP A 88 -11.89 -0.17 17.38
N ASP A 89 -11.95 -1.44 17.78
CA ASP A 89 -11.14 -2.00 18.88
C ASP A 89 -9.80 -2.57 18.39
N GLN A 90 -9.44 -2.33 17.12
CA GLN A 90 -8.21 -2.90 16.56
C GLN A 90 -7.04 -1.92 16.67
N PRO A 91 -5.78 -2.45 16.70
CA PRO A 91 -4.58 -1.61 16.82
C PRO A 91 -4.18 -0.94 15.50
N PHE A 92 -5.08 -0.81 14.55
CA PHE A 92 -4.89 -0.11 13.28
C PHE A 92 -6.05 0.83 13.00
N TYR A 93 -5.75 1.94 12.36
CA TYR A 93 -6.73 2.95 11.97
C TYR A 93 -6.62 3.32 10.48
N SER A 94 -5.37 3.40 9.97
CA SER A 94 -5.10 3.66 8.57
C SER A 94 -5.07 2.37 7.77
N THR A 95 -5.82 2.32 6.68
CA THR A 95 -5.93 1.15 5.81
C THR A 95 -5.58 1.52 4.37
N GLY A 96 -5.03 0.57 3.62
CA GLY A 96 -4.58 0.76 2.24
C GLY A 96 -5.32 -0.10 1.23
N CYS A 97 -5.67 -1.32 1.59
CA CYS A 97 -6.42 -2.24 0.73
C CYS A 97 -7.14 -3.32 1.54
N ILE A 98 -8.18 -3.90 0.96
CA ILE A 98 -8.96 -4.99 1.54
C ILE A 98 -9.32 -6.03 0.48
N THR A 99 -9.18 -7.32 0.81
CA THR A 99 -9.43 -8.41 -0.14
C THR A 99 -10.17 -9.54 0.57
N ILE A 100 -11.27 -10.00 -0.03
CA ILE A 100 -11.94 -11.22 0.38
C ILE A 100 -11.22 -12.41 -0.26
N ASP A 101 -10.95 -13.44 0.54
CA ASP A 101 -10.35 -14.67 0.03
C ASP A 101 -11.34 -15.37 -0.94
N PRO A 102 -10.97 -15.61 -2.21
CA PRO A 102 -11.87 -16.23 -3.18
C PRO A 102 -12.26 -17.66 -2.83
N HIS A 103 -11.52 -18.34 -1.96
CA HIS A 103 -11.80 -19.69 -1.49
C HIS A 103 -12.68 -19.74 -0.24
N ASN A 104 -12.73 -18.63 0.52
CA ASN A 104 -13.52 -18.52 1.75
C ASN A 104 -13.95 -17.08 1.99
N SER A 105 -15.20 -16.76 1.67
CA SER A 105 -15.76 -15.41 1.79
C SER A 105 -15.82 -14.86 3.24
N SER A 106 -15.64 -15.71 4.25
CA SER A 106 -15.48 -15.25 5.63
C SER A 106 -14.06 -14.82 5.96
N LYS A 107 -13.08 -15.14 5.11
CA LYS A 107 -11.69 -14.78 5.30
C LYS A 107 -11.36 -13.49 4.56
N ILE A 108 -10.87 -12.51 5.30
CA ILE A 108 -10.62 -11.16 4.80
C ILE A 108 -9.19 -10.77 5.11
N TRP A 109 -8.47 -10.33 4.10
CA TRP A 109 -7.14 -9.79 4.19
C TRP A 109 -7.19 -8.27 4.18
N LEU A 110 -6.44 -7.62 5.06
CA LEU A 110 -6.35 -6.18 5.18
C LEU A 110 -4.88 -5.75 5.15
N GLY A 111 -4.56 -4.86 4.23
CA GLY A 111 -3.30 -4.12 4.22
C GLY A 111 -3.48 -2.77 4.91
N THR A 112 -2.62 -2.46 5.87
CA THR A 112 -2.68 -1.21 6.61
C THR A 112 -1.75 -0.15 6.04
N GLY A 113 -2.06 1.12 6.35
CA GLY A 113 -1.35 2.29 5.83
C GLY A 113 -1.83 2.70 4.44
N GLU A 114 -2.26 3.94 4.32
CA GLU A 114 -2.85 4.49 3.10
C GLU A 114 -1.86 4.48 1.93
N ASN A 115 -2.30 4.09 0.74
CA ASN A 115 -1.45 3.83 -0.43
C ASN A 115 -1.20 5.06 -1.33
N VAL A 116 -1.14 6.25 -0.75
CA VAL A 116 -0.90 7.52 -1.45
C VAL A 116 0.40 8.21 -1.01
N GLY A 117 0.80 9.27 -1.70
CA GLY A 117 2.05 10.00 -1.44
C GLY A 117 1.89 11.32 -0.66
N GLY A 118 0.72 11.60 -0.07
CA GLY A 118 0.43 12.83 0.65
C GLY A 118 1.24 13.00 1.95
N ARG A 119 1.38 14.23 2.44
CA ARG A 119 2.03 14.49 3.75
C ARG A 119 1.21 13.96 4.92
N HIS A 120 -0.09 13.86 4.74
CA HIS A 120 -1.08 13.45 5.73
C HIS A 120 -1.33 11.94 5.75
N VAL A 121 -0.61 11.19 4.91
CA VAL A 121 -0.83 9.75 4.74
C VAL A 121 -0.64 9.01 6.07
N GLY A 122 -1.65 8.25 6.44
CA GLY A 122 -1.62 7.46 7.66
C GLY A 122 -0.68 6.26 7.54
N ILE A 123 0.09 5.99 8.59
CA ILE A 123 1.04 4.88 8.67
C ILE A 123 0.31 3.63 9.15
N GLY A 124 0.57 2.51 8.50
CA GLY A 124 0.10 1.18 8.88
C GLY A 124 1.16 0.35 9.57
N HIS A 125 0.74 -0.80 10.06
CA HIS A 125 1.56 -1.74 10.82
C HIS A 125 1.47 -3.17 10.26
N GLY A 126 1.52 -3.29 8.94
CA GLY A 126 1.53 -4.58 8.26
C GLY A 126 0.17 -5.10 7.84
N ILE A 127 0.06 -6.41 7.80
CA ILE A 127 -1.10 -7.15 7.30
C ILE A 127 -1.89 -7.70 8.47
N TYR A 128 -3.21 -7.69 8.31
CA TYR A 128 -4.15 -8.34 9.21
C TYR A 128 -5.07 -9.28 8.43
N VAL A 129 -5.53 -10.32 9.12
CA VAL A 129 -6.51 -11.28 8.60
C VAL A 129 -7.64 -11.45 9.60
N SER A 130 -8.85 -11.47 9.07
CA SER A 130 -10.03 -11.97 9.78
C SER A 130 -10.45 -13.30 9.15
N GLU A 131 -10.71 -14.31 9.96
CA GLU A 131 -11.24 -15.61 9.52
C GLU A 131 -12.79 -15.71 9.71
N ASN A 132 -13.43 -14.64 10.17
CA ASN A 132 -14.83 -14.66 10.60
C ASN A 132 -15.62 -13.41 10.18
N GLY A 133 -15.37 -12.91 8.98
CA GLY A 133 -16.14 -11.81 8.40
C GLY A 133 -15.91 -10.47 9.09
N GLY A 134 -14.70 -10.22 9.59
CA GLY A 134 -14.31 -8.96 10.22
C GLY A 134 -14.58 -8.88 11.72
N LYS A 135 -15.07 -9.95 12.38
CA LYS A 135 -15.36 -9.92 13.83
C LYS A 135 -14.09 -9.87 14.67
N ASN A 136 -13.04 -10.56 14.25
CA ASN A 136 -11.74 -10.57 14.92
C ASN A 136 -10.63 -10.47 13.87
N TRP A 137 -9.54 -9.80 14.23
CA TRP A 137 -8.39 -9.59 13.35
C TRP A 137 -7.11 -10.10 14.00
N LYS A 138 -6.23 -10.67 13.19
CA LYS A 138 -4.93 -11.18 13.59
C LYS A 138 -3.84 -10.57 12.72
N SER A 139 -2.78 -10.06 13.33
CA SER A 139 -1.59 -9.59 12.59
C SER A 139 -0.87 -10.75 11.94
N MET A 140 -0.53 -10.58 10.66
CA MET A 140 0.16 -11.57 9.82
C MET A 140 1.55 -11.11 9.37
N GLY A 141 2.13 -10.10 10.04
CA GLY A 141 3.49 -9.63 9.78
C GLY A 141 3.59 -8.41 8.88
N LEU A 142 4.76 -8.22 8.27
CA LEU A 142 5.15 -7.04 7.48
C LEU A 142 4.93 -5.71 8.23
N LYS A 143 5.31 -5.67 9.50
CA LYS A 143 5.03 -4.54 10.40
C LYS A 143 5.75 -3.25 10.01
N ASN A 144 6.85 -3.36 9.27
CA ASN A 144 7.65 -2.23 8.79
C ASN A 144 7.33 -1.84 7.34
N SER A 145 6.19 -2.30 6.81
CA SER A 145 5.73 -1.94 5.47
C SER A 145 5.22 -0.50 5.38
N GLU A 146 4.68 0.03 6.45
CA GLU A 146 4.00 1.32 6.60
C GLU A 146 2.81 1.55 5.65
N HIS A 147 2.91 1.08 4.39
CA HIS A 147 1.88 1.29 3.36
C HIS A 147 1.76 0.06 2.47
N ILE A 148 0.62 -0.63 2.57
CA ILE A 148 0.28 -1.78 1.73
C ILE A 148 -0.82 -1.36 0.78
N SER A 149 -0.58 -1.49 -0.53
CA SER A 149 -1.46 -0.98 -1.57
C SER A 149 -2.36 -2.04 -2.21
N LYS A 150 -1.93 -3.31 -2.20
CA LYS A 150 -2.71 -4.39 -2.83
C LYS A 150 -2.39 -5.73 -2.18
N ILE A 151 -3.41 -6.57 -2.04
CA ILE A 151 -3.29 -7.97 -1.64
C ILE A 151 -4.04 -8.81 -2.66
N ILE A 152 -3.40 -9.87 -3.16
CA ILE A 152 -4.03 -10.86 -4.04
C ILE A 152 -3.83 -12.24 -3.44
N VAL A 153 -4.94 -12.95 -3.22
CA VAL A 153 -4.92 -14.39 -2.93
C VAL A 153 -4.91 -15.13 -4.25
N SER A 154 -4.02 -16.11 -4.40
CA SER A 154 -3.98 -16.91 -5.63
C SER A 154 -5.31 -17.64 -5.83
N PRO A 155 -5.91 -17.58 -7.02
CA PRO A 155 -7.13 -18.33 -7.31
C PRO A 155 -6.93 -19.86 -7.35
N GLN A 156 -5.68 -20.35 -7.39
CA GLN A 156 -5.34 -21.77 -7.41
C GLN A 156 -5.05 -22.34 -6.01
N ASP A 157 -4.57 -21.51 -5.08
CA ASP A 157 -4.13 -21.96 -3.76
C ASP A 157 -4.37 -20.89 -2.70
N PRO A 158 -5.24 -21.14 -1.71
CA PRO A 158 -5.54 -20.19 -0.65
C PRO A 158 -4.36 -19.90 0.28
N ASN A 159 -3.30 -20.70 0.23
CA ASN A 159 -2.09 -20.47 1.01
C ASN A 159 -1.10 -19.53 0.31
N THR A 160 -1.25 -19.34 -1.01
CA THR A 160 -0.41 -18.44 -1.77
C THR A 160 -1.04 -17.06 -1.87
N VAL A 161 -0.38 -16.07 -1.25
CA VAL A 161 -0.85 -14.68 -1.20
C VAL A 161 0.29 -13.74 -1.57
N PHE A 162 -0.04 -12.73 -2.38
CA PHE A 162 0.86 -11.67 -2.80
C PHE A 162 0.49 -10.35 -2.13
N VAL A 163 1.50 -9.58 -1.72
CA VAL A 163 1.32 -8.30 -1.03
C VAL A 163 2.23 -7.25 -1.65
N ALA A 164 1.62 -6.22 -2.21
CA ALA A 164 2.32 -5.04 -2.69
C ALA A 164 2.60 -4.09 -1.51
N SER A 165 3.85 -3.94 -1.16
CA SER A 165 4.29 -3.02 -0.12
C SER A 165 5.05 -1.84 -0.73
N GLN A 166 4.52 -0.65 -0.53
CA GLN A 166 5.17 0.59 -0.95
C GLN A 166 6.33 0.97 -0.02
N GLY A 167 6.32 0.49 1.23
CA GLY A 167 7.29 0.80 2.26
C GLY A 167 7.19 2.24 2.80
N PRO A 168 8.07 2.61 3.75
CA PRO A 168 8.10 3.93 4.38
C PRO A 168 8.17 5.07 3.38
N LEU A 169 7.36 6.13 3.59
CA LEU A 169 7.40 7.32 2.73
C LEU A 169 8.55 8.26 3.10
N TRP A 170 8.90 8.33 4.39
CA TRP A 170 9.84 9.31 4.95
C TRP A 170 11.26 8.78 5.16
N SER A 171 11.47 7.48 5.02
CA SER A 171 12.76 6.83 5.21
C SER A 171 13.03 5.77 4.14
N PRO A 172 14.31 5.42 3.90
CA PRO A 172 14.66 4.31 3.02
C PRO A 172 14.42 2.96 3.71
N GLY A 173 14.37 1.89 2.92
CA GLY A 173 14.26 0.54 3.44
C GLY A 173 12.88 0.19 3.95
N GLY A 174 12.79 -0.44 5.11
CA GLY A 174 11.58 -1.07 5.58
C GLY A 174 11.23 -2.32 4.76
N GLU A 175 10.02 -2.81 4.94
CA GLU A 175 9.53 -3.96 4.16
C GLU A 175 8.90 -3.45 2.85
N ARG A 176 9.75 -3.08 1.87
CA ARG A 176 9.39 -2.63 0.52
C ARG A 176 9.47 -3.76 -0.48
N GLY A 177 8.63 -3.71 -1.50
CA GLY A 177 8.65 -4.65 -2.61
C GLY A 177 7.41 -5.50 -2.71
N LEU A 178 7.50 -6.60 -3.45
CA LEU A 178 6.44 -7.59 -3.53
C LEU A 178 6.77 -8.75 -2.61
N TYR A 179 5.86 -9.03 -1.71
CA TYR A 179 5.97 -10.17 -0.81
C TYR A 179 5.04 -11.28 -1.24
N ARG A 180 5.52 -12.52 -1.09
CA ARG A 180 4.76 -13.74 -1.34
C ARG A 180 4.83 -14.63 -0.11
N THR A 181 3.73 -15.28 0.20
CA THR A 181 3.64 -16.41 1.13
C THR A 181 3.12 -17.63 0.38
N ASP A 182 3.54 -18.82 0.81
CA ASP A 182 3.04 -20.12 0.33
C ASP A 182 2.44 -20.94 1.52
N ASN A 183 2.18 -20.27 2.65
CA ASN A 183 1.71 -20.93 3.87
C ASN A 183 0.65 -20.11 4.63
N GLY A 184 -0.16 -19.36 3.88
CA GLY A 184 -1.26 -18.59 4.43
C GLY A 184 -0.82 -17.42 5.32
N GLY A 185 0.31 -16.79 5.02
CA GLY A 185 0.81 -15.61 5.72
C GLY A 185 1.63 -15.90 6.98
N LYS A 186 1.98 -17.17 7.26
CA LYS A 186 2.83 -17.50 8.40
C LYS A 186 4.27 -17.00 8.21
N THR A 187 4.76 -17.02 6.97
CA THR A 187 6.06 -16.46 6.58
C THR A 187 5.94 -15.75 5.24
N TRP A 188 6.76 -14.72 5.04
CA TRP A 188 6.79 -13.90 3.84
C TRP A 188 8.17 -13.90 3.20
N LYS A 189 8.22 -14.00 1.87
CA LYS A 189 9.43 -13.87 1.07
C LYS A 189 9.29 -12.65 0.17
N ASN A 190 10.28 -11.75 0.16
CA ASN A 190 10.34 -10.68 -0.82
C ASN A 190 10.77 -11.29 -2.17
N VAL A 191 9.87 -11.25 -3.16
CA VAL A 191 10.06 -11.86 -4.48
C VAL A 191 10.36 -10.82 -5.58
N LEU A 192 10.12 -9.53 -5.31
CA LEU A 192 10.50 -8.43 -6.19
C LEU A 192 10.97 -7.24 -5.36
N SER A 193 12.27 -6.97 -5.40
CA SER A 193 12.92 -5.85 -4.75
C SER A 193 13.82 -5.12 -5.75
N VAL A 194 13.67 -3.81 -5.87
CA VAL A 194 14.45 -3.00 -6.83
C VAL A 194 15.55 -2.23 -6.12
N ASN A 195 15.21 -1.36 -5.17
CA ASN A 195 16.15 -0.61 -4.35
C ASN A 195 15.48 -0.12 -3.05
N LYS A 196 16.27 0.50 -2.18
CA LYS A 196 15.80 0.97 -0.85
C LYS A 196 14.72 2.06 -0.87
N TRP A 197 14.40 2.65 -2.02
CA TRP A 197 13.38 3.69 -2.19
C TRP A 197 12.17 3.22 -3.01
N THR A 198 12.25 2.03 -3.61
CA THR A 198 11.24 1.52 -4.54
C THR A 198 10.43 0.40 -3.90
N GLY A 199 9.13 0.60 -3.75
CA GLY A 199 8.17 -0.43 -3.35
C GLY A 199 7.34 -0.89 -4.54
N VAL A 200 6.34 -1.75 -4.28
CA VAL A 200 5.34 -2.16 -5.26
C VAL A 200 4.03 -1.47 -4.92
N THR A 201 3.40 -0.86 -5.94
CA THR A 201 2.16 -0.07 -5.76
C THR A 201 0.92 -0.77 -6.30
N ASP A 202 1.08 -1.68 -7.25
CA ASP A 202 -0.06 -2.43 -7.80
C ASP A 202 0.38 -3.81 -8.28
N ILE A 203 -0.56 -4.77 -8.26
CA ILE A 203 -0.39 -6.13 -8.77
C ILE A 203 -1.66 -6.53 -9.52
N ALA A 204 -1.48 -7.24 -10.63
CA ALA A 204 -2.57 -7.88 -11.36
C ALA A 204 -2.20 -9.34 -11.65
N ILE A 205 -3.16 -10.23 -11.48
CA ILE A 205 -3.03 -11.67 -11.78
C ILE A 205 -3.96 -12.04 -12.94
N ASP A 206 -3.46 -12.85 -13.85
CA ASP A 206 -4.30 -13.43 -14.89
C ASP A 206 -5.15 -14.56 -14.28
N HIS A 207 -6.45 -14.34 -14.20
CA HIS A 207 -7.38 -15.30 -13.62
C HIS A 207 -7.50 -16.60 -14.43
N ASN A 208 -7.21 -16.55 -15.73
CA ASN A 208 -7.23 -17.73 -16.60
C ASN A 208 -5.92 -18.53 -16.53
N ASN A 209 -4.81 -17.83 -16.22
CA ASN A 209 -3.51 -18.44 -16.02
C ASN A 209 -2.76 -17.78 -14.86
N PRO A 210 -3.00 -18.17 -13.62
CA PRO A 210 -2.40 -17.56 -12.44
C PRO A 210 -0.88 -17.66 -12.33
N ASN A 211 -0.21 -18.36 -13.26
CA ASN A 211 1.24 -18.28 -13.39
C ASN A 211 1.69 -16.92 -13.93
N ILE A 212 0.79 -16.18 -14.59
CA ILE A 212 1.08 -14.87 -15.16
C ILE A 212 0.61 -13.79 -14.18
N LEU A 213 1.57 -12.99 -13.71
CA LEU A 213 1.32 -11.83 -12.87
C LEU A 213 2.06 -10.61 -13.42
N TYR A 214 1.52 -9.46 -13.10
CA TYR A 214 2.14 -8.17 -13.38
C TYR A 214 2.24 -7.36 -12.09
N ALA A 215 3.35 -6.65 -11.92
CA ALA A 215 3.58 -5.79 -10.75
C ALA A 215 4.08 -4.43 -11.20
N ALA A 216 3.51 -3.37 -10.65
CA ALA A 216 3.97 -2.00 -10.83
C ALA A 216 4.83 -1.59 -9.63
N THR A 217 6.07 -1.22 -9.87
CA THR A 217 6.94 -0.65 -8.84
C THR A 217 6.80 0.86 -8.80
N TRP A 218 7.09 1.46 -7.65
CA TRP A 218 7.04 2.91 -7.48
C TRP A 218 8.18 3.38 -6.58
N GLN A 219 9.07 4.19 -7.14
CA GLN A 219 10.12 4.87 -6.39
C GLN A 219 9.57 6.17 -5.83
N ARG A 220 9.52 6.27 -4.50
CA ARG A 220 9.01 7.47 -3.84
C ARG A 220 9.78 7.80 -2.57
N HIS A 221 9.86 9.09 -2.27
CA HIS A 221 10.45 9.59 -1.05
C HIS A 221 9.93 10.98 -0.73
N ARG A 222 9.74 11.26 0.54
CA ARG A 222 9.35 12.58 1.03
C ARG A 222 10.27 13.02 2.16
N ASN A 223 10.58 14.30 2.17
CA ASN A 223 11.09 15.02 3.34
C ASN A 223 10.28 16.31 3.54
N VAL A 224 10.65 17.13 4.52
CA VAL A 224 9.91 18.36 4.82
C VAL A 224 9.91 19.33 3.63
N ALA A 225 11.01 19.40 2.89
CA ALA A 225 11.19 20.38 1.81
C ALA A 225 10.75 19.85 0.44
N SER A 226 10.84 18.52 0.18
CA SER A 226 10.65 17.98 -1.15
C SER A 226 9.87 16.66 -1.16
N TYR A 227 9.32 16.36 -2.33
CA TYR A 227 8.69 15.09 -2.64
C TYR A 227 9.22 14.55 -3.96
N MET A 228 9.71 13.32 -3.93
CA MET A 228 10.05 12.53 -5.09
C MET A 228 8.93 11.50 -5.30
N GLY A 229 8.13 11.69 -6.33
CA GLY A 229 6.98 10.83 -6.66
C GLY A 229 7.23 9.91 -7.84
N GLY A 230 8.47 9.71 -8.23
CA GLY A 230 8.88 8.83 -9.31
C GLY A 230 10.40 8.69 -9.35
N GLY A 231 10.89 7.80 -10.21
CA GLY A 231 12.32 7.60 -10.34
C GLY A 231 12.68 6.38 -11.18
N PRO A 232 13.99 6.12 -11.38
CA PRO A 232 14.47 5.04 -12.25
C PRO A 232 14.09 3.63 -11.77
N GLY A 233 13.67 3.48 -10.53
CA GLY A 233 13.18 2.21 -10.00
C GLY A 233 11.70 1.95 -10.29
N THR A 234 10.98 2.92 -10.85
CA THR A 234 9.57 2.73 -11.23
C THR A 234 9.48 2.07 -12.59
N SER A 235 8.78 0.94 -12.65
CA SER A 235 8.56 0.19 -13.89
C SER A 235 7.42 -0.82 -13.74
N ILE A 236 7.14 -1.55 -14.82
CA ILE A 236 6.22 -2.69 -14.82
C ILE A 236 7.03 -3.96 -14.98
N TYR A 237 6.71 -4.95 -14.16
CA TYR A 237 7.34 -6.27 -14.17
C TYR A 237 6.30 -7.35 -14.47
N LYS A 238 6.73 -8.41 -15.14
CA LYS A 238 5.94 -9.61 -15.45
C LYS A 238 6.60 -10.84 -14.83
N SER A 239 5.79 -11.69 -14.26
CA SER A 239 6.13 -13.07 -13.90
C SER A 239 5.36 -14.05 -14.79
N THR A 240 5.95 -15.18 -15.09
CA THR A 240 5.34 -16.32 -15.82
C THR A 240 5.45 -17.62 -15.03
N ASP A 241 5.88 -17.55 -13.79
CA ASP A 241 6.17 -18.67 -12.90
C ASP A 241 5.51 -18.52 -11.53
N HIS A 242 4.29 -17.97 -11.51
CA HIS A 242 3.49 -17.75 -10.31
C HIS A 242 4.20 -16.83 -9.30
N GLY A 243 4.87 -15.77 -9.78
CA GLY A 243 5.48 -14.74 -8.96
C GLY A 243 6.79 -15.14 -8.29
N ILE A 244 7.48 -16.17 -8.78
CA ILE A 244 8.79 -16.60 -8.26
C ILE A 244 9.89 -15.72 -8.83
N SER A 245 9.86 -15.47 -10.15
CA SER A 245 10.80 -14.57 -10.83
C SER A 245 10.07 -13.48 -11.64
N TRP A 246 10.78 -12.36 -11.88
CA TRP A 246 10.19 -11.17 -12.47
C TRP A 246 11.11 -10.58 -13.54
N THR A 247 10.51 -10.20 -14.67
CA THR A 247 11.19 -9.55 -15.80
C THR A 247 10.57 -8.18 -16.05
N GLU A 248 11.38 -7.15 -16.20
CA GLU A 248 10.92 -5.80 -16.55
C GLU A 248 10.36 -5.75 -17.96
N ILE A 249 9.19 -5.12 -18.15
CA ILE A 249 8.47 -5.00 -19.43
C ILE A 249 8.16 -3.53 -19.73
N LYS A 250 9.11 -2.83 -20.33
CA LYS A 250 9.02 -1.36 -20.58
C LYS A 250 9.02 -0.94 -22.04
N ASN A 251 9.04 -1.87 -22.98
CA ASN A 251 9.06 -1.56 -24.41
C ASN A 251 7.82 -0.74 -24.82
N GLY A 252 8.00 0.50 -25.27
CA GLY A 252 6.93 1.44 -25.62
C GLY A 252 6.43 2.32 -24.48
N LEU A 253 6.90 2.13 -23.24
CA LEU A 253 6.73 3.10 -22.15
C LEU A 253 7.75 4.25 -22.30
N PRO A 254 7.47 5.43 -21.71
CA PRO A 254 8.42 6.54 -21.75
C PRO A 254 9.77 6.18 -21.14
N GLY A 255 10.86 6.69 -21.72
CA GLY A 255 12.21 6.52 -21.21
C GLY A 255 12.57 7.43 -20.02
N SER A 256 11.65 8.29 -19.59
CA SER A 256 11.83 9.16 -18.42
C SER A 256 11.59 8.41 -17.11
N ASN A 257 11.93 9.04 -15.98
CA ASN A 257 11.52 8.56 -14.66
C ASN A 257 9.99 8.52 -14.56
N LEU A 258 9.45 7.35 -14.31
CA LEU A 258 8.03 7.16 -14.16
C LEU A 258 7.59 7.43 -12.72
N GLY A 259 6.38 7.93 -12.53
CA GLY A 259 5.69 8.07 -11.26
C GLY A 259 4.82 6.86 -10.95
N LYS A 260 3.73 7.06 -10.21
CA LYS A 260 2.83 5.97 -9.84
C LYS A 260 2.23 5.29 -11.08
N ILE A 261 2.03 3.98 -11.02
CA ILE A 261 1.43 3.17 -12.08
C ILE A 261 0.29 2.35 -11.48
N GLY A 262 -0.90 2.44 -12.08
CA GLY A 262 -2.02 1.54 -11.84
C GLY A 262 -2.19 0.58 -13.01
N LEU A 263 -2.53 -0.68 -12.73
CA LEU A 263 -2.63 -1.77 -13.71
C LEU A 263 -4.04 -2.38 -13.75
N ALA A 264 -4.50 -2.76 -14.93
CA ALA A 264 -5.67 -3.61 -15.09
C ALA A 264 -5.48 -4.60 -16.23
N ILE A 265 -5.83 -5.88 -15.99
CA ILE A 265 -5.92 -6.92 -17.02
C ILE A 265 -7.35 -6.92 -17.57
N SER A 266 -7.52 -7.04 -18.88
CA SER A 266 -8.83 -7.23 -19.47
C SER A 266 -9.40 -8.60 -19.08
N PRO A 267 -10.62 -8.66 -18.52
CA PRO A 267 -11.26 -9.95 -18.21
C PRO A 267 -11.64 -10.76 -19.45
N PHE A 268 -11.70 -10.12 -20.63
CA PHE A 268 -12.10 -10.74 -21.89
C PHE A 268 -10.92 -11.36 -22.64
N ASP A 269 -9.72 -10.80 -22.47
CA ASP A 269 -8.49 -11.24 -23.14
C ASP A 269 -7.30 -10.87 -22.24
N SER A 270 -6.69 -11.86 -21.62
CA SER A 270 -5.58 -11.67 -20.69
C SER A 270 -4.28 -11.22 -21.36
N THR A 271 -4.21 -11.20 -22.69
CA THR A 271 -3.10 -10.57 -23.41
C THR A 271 -3.19 -9.04 -23.43
N ILE A 272 -4.38 -8.52 -23.09
CA ILE A 272 -4.66 -7.08 -23.03
C ILE A 272 -4.51 -6.57 -21.60
N LEU A 273 -3.62 -5.60 -21.43
CA LEU A 273 -3.48 -4.86 -20.18
C LEU A 273 -3.57 -3.36 -20.43
N TYR A 274 -4.00 -2.66 -19.41
CA TYR A 274 -4.02 -1.21 -19.33
C TYR A 274 -3.11 -0.76 -18.20
N ALA A 275 -2.41 0.35 -18.40
CA ALA A 275 -1.57 0.98 -17.39
C ALA A 275 -1.82 2.48 -17.36
N ALA A 276 -2.22 3.02 -16.21
CA ALA A 276 -2.22 4.44 -15.96
C ALA A 276 -0.85 4.83 -15.41
N VAL A 277 -0.08 5.58 -16.18
CA VAL A 277 1.33 5.88 -15.90
C VAL A 277 1.51 7.37 -15.68
N GLU A 278 1.98 7.78 -14.52
CA GLU A 278 2.47 9.14 -14.28
C GLU A 278 3.90 9.26 -14.83
N THR A 279 4.15 10.29 -15.67
CA THR A 279 5.44 10.47 -16.34
C THR A 279 6.22 11.66 -15.82
N ASP A 280 5.51 12.66 -15.30
CA ASP A 280 6.06 13.86 -14.70
C ASP A 280 4.99 14.52 -13.85
N ARG A 281 5.35 15.50 -13.07
CA ARG A 281 4.42 16.25 -12.22
C ARG A 281 3.27 16.80 -13.06
N ARG A 282 2.06 16.25 -12.87
CA ARG A 282 0.82 16.55 -13.60
C ARG A 282 0.78 16.08 -15.07
N ASN A 283 1.75 15.29 -15.49
CA ASN A 283 1.71 14.64 -16.79
C ASN A 283 1.62 13.14 -16.60
N GLY A 284 0.89 12.49 -17.48
CA GLY A 284 0.76 11.06 -17.49
C GLY A 284 -0.04 10.62 -18.69
N ALA A 285 -0.22 9.33 -18.81
CA ALA A 285 -0.98 8.76 -19.90
C ALA A 285 -1.52 7.37 -19.53
N VAL A 286 -2.54 6.96 -20.25
CA VAL A 286 -2.98 5.58 -20.26
C VAL A 286 -2.29 4.86 -21.42
N TYR A 287 -1.70 3.72 -21.11
CA TYR A 287 -1.07 2.80 -22.07
C TYR A 287 -1.86 1.51 -22.14
N LYS A 288 -1.85 0.89 -23.32
CA LYS A 288 -2.45 -0.41 -23.58
C LYS A 288 -1.42 -1.33 -24.22
N THR A 289 -1.36 -2.57 -23.81
CA THR A 289 -0.69 -3.67 -24.53
C THR A 289 -1.73 -4.68 -25.00
N THR A 290 -1.46 -5.36 -26.12
CA THR A 290 -2.29 -6.46 -26.66
C THR A 290 -1.44 -7.72 -26.85
N ASN A 291 -0.27 -7.77 -26.25
CA ASN A 291 0.67 -8.87 -26.34
C ASN A 291 1.33 -9.20 -24.99
N SER A 292 0.51 -9.14 -23.93
CA SER A 292 0.94 -9.48 -22.57
C SER A 292 2.17 -8.70 -22.08
N GLY A 293 2.26 -7.42 -22.43
CA GLY A 293 3.36 -6.53 -22.03
C GLY A 293 4.59 -6.59 -22.94
N GLY A 294 4.55 -7.31 -24.06
CA GLY A 294 5.65 -7.33 -25.02
C GLY A 294 5.93 -5.96 -25.64
N SER A 295 4.87 -5.14 -25.80
CA SER A 295 4.98 -3.72 -26.16
C SER A 295 3.78 -2.93 -25.66
N TRP A 296 4.01 -1.67 -25.33
CA TRP A 296 3.00 -0.73 -24.86
C TRP A 296 2.74 0.38 -25.86
N LYS A 297 1.47 0.73 -26.05
CA LYS A 297 1.03 1.83 -26.90
C LYS A 297 0.33 2.88 -26.04
N LYS A 298 0.74 4.13 -26.16
CA LYS A 298 0.06 5.26 -25.55
C LYS A 298 -1.34 5.44 -26.18
N MET A 299 -2.34 5.54 -25.34
CA MET A 299 -3.73 5.70 -25.74
C MET A 299 -4.20 7.14 -25.58
N SER A 300 -3.96 7.76 -24.41
CA SER A 300 -4.39 9.12 -24.09
C SER A 300 -3.51 9.78 -23.04
N ASP A 301 -3.69 11.08 -22.85
CA ASP A 301 -3.07 11.91 -21.81
C ASP A 301 -3.98 12.12 -20.59
N THR A 302 -4.98 11.28 -20.38
CA THR A 302 -6.05 11.50 -19.38
C THR A 302 -5.57 11.55 -17.94
N VAL A 303 -4.45 10.91 -17.63
CA VAL A 303 -3.82 11.00 -16.30
C VAL A 303 -3.28 12.42 -16.04
N SER A 304 -3.05 13.21 -17.09
CA SER A 304 -2.65 14.61 -16.97
C SER A 304 -3.72 15.45 -16.29
N GLY A 305 -3.31 16.26 -15.32
CA GLY A 305 -4.23 17.13 -14.59
C GLY A 305 -4.86 16.46 -13.37
N ALA A 306 -4.68 15.16 -13.19
CA ALA A 306 -4.85 14.54 -11.91
C ALA A 306 -3.94 15.20 -10.87
N THR A 307 -4.27 15.06 -9.63
CA THR A 307 -3.54 15.71 -8.52
C THR A 307 -2.15 15.12 -8.28
N GLY A 308 -1.69 14.28 -9.21
CA GLY A 308 -0.43 13.57 -9.15
C GLY A 308 -0.44 12.44 -8.11
N PRO A 309 0.73 11.96 -7.66
CA PRO A 309 0.84 10.77 -6.80
C PRO A 309 0.30 10.99 -5.39
N HIS A 310 -0.45 12.05 -5.15
CA HIS A 310 -1.15 12.31 -3.90
C HIS A 310 -2.42 11.48 -3.74
N TYR A 311 -2.92 10.86 -4.83
CA TYR A 311 -4.16 10.08 -4.85
C TYR A 311 -3.94 8.66 -5.39
N TYR A 312 -5.02 7.90 -5.48
CA TYR A 312 -4.95 6.46 -5.68
C TYR A 312 -4.50 6.05 -7.08
N GLN A 313 -4.96 6.70 -8.14
CA GLN A 313 -4.61 6.43 -9.54
C GLN A 313 -4.68 4.92 -9.87
N GLU A 314 -5.84 4.33 -9.60
CA GLU A 314 -6.08 2.92 -9.87
C GLU A 314 -6.88 2.74 -11.14
N LEU A 315 -6.61 1.65 -11.86
CA LEU A 315 -7.39 1.23 -13.02
C LEU A 315 -8.23 0.01 -12.68
N VAL A 316 -9.47 0.01 -13.17
CA VAL A 316 -10.36 -1.14 -13.11
C VAL A 316 -10.88 -1.42 -14.52
N ALA A 317 -10.67 -2.63 -15.03
CA ALA A 317 -11.28 -3.07 -16.28
C ALA A 317 -12.68 -3.62 -16.01
N SER A 318 -13.65 -3.24 -16.82
CA SER A 318 -15.01 -3.74 -16.69
C SER A 318 -15.10 -5.24 -16.95
N PRO A 319 -15.73 -6.03 -16.07
CA PRO A 319 -15.99 -7.44 -16.34
C PRO A 319 -17.16 -7.69 -17.30
N HIS A 320 -17.90 -6.63 -17.68
CA HIS A 320 -19.14 -6.74 -18.48
C HIS A 320 -19.02 -6.16 -19.89
N VAL A 321 -18.07 -5.24 -20.11
CA VAL A 321 -17.94 -4.54 -21.40
C VAL A 321 -16.47 -4.52 -21.81
N PHE A 322 -16.16 -5.10 -22.95
CA PHE A 322 -14.81 -5.10 -23.51
C PHE A 322 -14.31 -3.66 -23.75
N ASP A 323 -13.03 -3.43 -23.48
CA ASP A 323 -12.35 -2.13 -23.60
C ASP A 323 -12.97 -0.98 -22.77
N LYS A 324 -13.88 -1.28 -21.84
CA LYS A 324 -14.36 -0.31 -20.87
C LYS A 324 -13.49 -0.36 -19.61
N ILE A 325 -12.90 0.79 -19.27
CA ILE A 325 -12.02 0.93 -18.10
C ILE A 325 -12.41 2.16 -17.26
N TYR A 326 -12.18 2.05 -15.97
CA TYR A 326 -12.41 3.13 -15.00
C TYR A 326 -11.06 3.55 -14.43
N LEU A 327 -10.80 4.85 -14.43
CA LEU A 327 -9.65 5.45 -13.77
C LEU A 327 -10.13 6.13 -12.47
N MET A 328 -9.69 5.56 -11.35
CA MET A 328 -10.01 6.05 -10.01
C MET A 328 -8.95 7.03 -9.57
N ASP A 329 -9.33 8.30 -9.46
CA ASP A 329 -8.47 9.39 -8.97
C ASP A 329 -9.33 10.32 -8.10
N THR A 330 -9.09 11.62 -8.09
CA THR A 330 -9.99 12.62 -7.46
C THR A 330 -11.40 12.63 -8.07
N LYS A 331 -11.49 12.21 -9.30
CA LYS A 331 -12.75 11.98 -10.02
C LYS A 331 -12.69 10.62 -10.70
N VAL A 332 -13.81 9.93 -10.72
CA VAL A 332 -13.92 8.71 -11.51
C VAL A 332 -14.03 9.09 -12.98
N GLN A 333 -13.12 8.59 -13.78
CA GLN A 333 -13.11 8.78 -15.22
C GLN A 333 -13.36 7.45 -15.91
N VAL A 334 -14.11 7.45 -17.01
CA VAL A 334 -14.51 6.25 -17.74
C VAL A 334 -14.07 6.36 -19.19
N SER A 335 -13.48 5.30 -19.70
CA SER A 335 -13.23 5.10 -21.13
C SER A 335 -14.01 3.87 -21.61
N GLU A 336 -14.63 3.97 -22.79
CA GLU A 336 -15.35 2.87 -23.43
C GLU A 336 -14.63 2.34 -24.70
N ASN A 337 -13.39 2.80 -24.93
CA ASN A 337 -12.63 2.49 -26.14
C ASN A 337 -11.15 2.17 -25.86
N GLY A 338 -10.89 1.52 -24.72
CA GLY A 338 -9.57 1.04 -24.34
C GLY A 338 -8.59 2.14 -23.95
N GLY A 339 -9.10 3.22 -23.39
CA GLY A 339 -8.27 4.32 -22.87
C GLY A 339 -7.94 5.40 -23.88
N LYS A 340 -8.59 5.45 -25.05
CA LYS A 340 -8.37 6.52 -26.04
C LYS A 340 -8.99 7.84 -25.59
N ASP A 341 -10.23 7.78 -25.15
CA ASP A 341 -10.98 8.92 -24.67
C ASP A 341 -11.55 8.61 -23.28
N PHE A 342 -11.61 9.63 -22.44
CA PHE A 342 -12.19 9.55 -21.11
C PHE A 342 -13.21 10.67 -20.89
N TYR A 343 -14.24 10.35 -20.15
CA TYR A 343 -15.17 11.32 -19.62
C TYR A 343 -15.29 11.17 -18.10
N ILE A 344 -15.59 12.26 -17.42
CA ILE A 344 -15.83 12.23 -15.98
C ILE A 344 -17.20 11.60 -15.75
N MET A 345 -17.25 10.59 -14.90
CA MET A 345 -18.51 10.03 -14.43
C MET A 345 -19.15 11.05 -13.49
N ASN A 346 -20.22 11.68 -13.94
CA ASN A 346 -20.96 12.61 -13.09
C ASN A 346 -21.82 11.81 -12.12
N GLU A 347 -21.61 12.07 -10.85
CA GLU A 347 -22.60 11.76 -9.84
C GLU A 347 -23.73 12.79 -10.01
N SER A 348 -24.87 12.35 -10.47
CA SER A 348 -26.08 13.15 -10.54
C SER A 348 -26.78 13.22 -9.19
#